data_9f5a9803ab70a8ee75e5be86f15767df
#
_entry.id   9f5a9803ab70a8ee75e5be86f15767df
#
_cell.length_a   1.000
_cell.length_b   1.000
_cell.length_c   1.000
_cell.angle_alpha   90.00
_cell.angle_beta   90.00
_cell.angle_gamma   90.00
#
_symmetry.space_group_name_H-M   'P 1'
#
loop_
_entity.id
_entity.type
_entity.pdbx_description
1 polymer ?
#
loop_
_entity_poly.entity_id
_entity_poly.type
_entity_poly.pdbx_seq_one_letter_code
_entity_poly.pdbx_strand_id
1 'polypeptide(L)'
;MYLPKNEGGNFEQTPAGTFIARCYRFLDLGSHEQTFQGESKGLKRLVMIGFELPTELMEDGRPFTINKRYTWSTHEKSNMRKDLESWRGARFNDSDFGPDGFDVRNLLGVPATLTIVHSENDGKSYSNIASIGKAMKGVEIPAQVNQSVYLSLEKDFFDGSAFDGLSDKLKDFIRETPEYRRLTDRSQSYADQKSNGSYHAPLDPSQEIESSGPREFAPLEDEEIPF
;
A
#
# COMPACT_ATOMS: atom_id res chain seq x y z
N MET A 1 6.90 -18.13 -43.24
CA MET A 1 7.07 -17.98 -41.80
C MET A 1 6.95 -16.49 -41.55
N TYR A 2 5.85 -16.03 -40.90
CA TYR A 2 5.65 -14.61 -40.60
C TYR A 2 6.23 -14.35 -39.21
N LEU A 3 6.92 -13.21 -39.03
CA LEU A 3 7.35 -12.77 -37.72
C LEU A 3 6.10 -12.45 -36.88
N PRO A 4 5.97 -12.98 -35.64
CA PRO A 4 4.86 -12.61 -34.78
C PRO A 4 4.93 -11.14 -34.52
N LYS A 5 3.80 -10.43 -34.67
CA LYS A 5 3.64 -9.07 -34.23
C LYS A 5 3.83 -9.09 -32.68
N ASN A 6 4.83 -8.37 -32.19
CA ASN A 6 5.04 -8.23 -30.77
C ASN A 6 3.87 -7.38 -30.25
N GLU A 7 2.77 -8.01 -29.92
CA GLU A 7 1.66 -7.37 -29.21
C GLU A 7 2.17 -7.17 -27.78
N GLY A 8 2.82 -6.03 -27.56
CA GLY A 8 3.00 -5.51 -26.23
C GLY A 8 1.63 -5.52 -25.58
N GLY A 9 1.47 -6.24 -24.46
CA GLY A 9 0.18 -6.51 -23.84
C GLY A 9 -0.68 -5.24 -23.86
N ASN A 10 -1.89 -5.37 -24.38
CA ASN A 10 -2.83 -4.27 -24.51
C ASN A 10 -3.24 -3.89 -23.08
N PHE A 11 -2.50 -2.95 -22.52
CA PHE A 11 -2.77 -2.48 -21.16
C PHE A 11 -3.90 -1.47 -21.26
N GLU A 12 -5.12 -1.91 -20.92
CA GLU A 12 -6.27 -1.04 -20.87
C GLU A 12 -6.02 0.11 -19.90
N GLN A 13 -6.13 1.33 -20.41
CA GLN A 13 -5.90 2.53 -19.61
C GLN A 13 -7.12 2.81 -18.73
N THR A 14 -6.89 3.04 -17.44
CA THR A 14 -7.95 3.46 -16.50
C THR A 14 -8.65 4.71 -17.05
N PRO A 15 -10.00 4.72 -17.16
CA PRO A 15 -10.73 5.84 -17.75
C PRO A 15 -10.54 7.15 -16.99
N ALA A 16 -10.56 8.26 -17.71
CA ALA A 16 -10.60 9.59 -17.11
C ALA A 16 -12.04 9.91 -16.65
N GLY A 17 -12.17 10.59 -15.51
CA GLY A 17 -13.48 10.91 -14.94
C GLY A 17 -13.43 10.97 -13.42
N THR A 18 -14.62 11.01 -12.82
CA THR A 18 -14.79 10.96 -11.36
C THR A 18 -15.53 9.68 -10.98
N PHE A 19 -14.92 8.88 -10.12
CA PHE A 19 -15.38 7.53 -9.78
C PHE A 19 -15.40 7.32 -8.29
N ILE A 20 -16.29 6.42 -7.83
CA ILE A 20 -16.19 5.82 -6.50
C ILE A 20 -15.16 4.70 -6.58
N ALA A 21 -14.18 4.79 -5.71
CA ALA A 21 -13.08 3.84 -5.61
C ALA A 21 -13.01 3.24 -4.20
N ARG A 22 -12.31 2.11 -4.06
CA ARG A 22 -11.92 1.57 -2.77
C ARG A 22 -10.41 1.42 -2.69
N CYS A 23 -9.84 1.81 -1.55
CA CYS A 23 -8.44 1.55 -1.26
C CYS A 23 -8.26 0.06 -0.97
N TYR A 24 -7.53 -0.65 -1.81
CA TYR A 24 -7.26 -2.07 -1.59
C TYR A 24 -5.79 -2.34 -1.29
N ARG A 25 -4.91 -1.35 -1.44
CA ARG A 25 -3.47 -1.58 -1.30
C ARG A 25 -2.75 -0.40 -0.67
N PHE A 26 -1.90 -0.70 0.31
CA PHE A 26 -0.90 0.22 0.86
C PHE A 26 0.46 -0.47 0.87
N LEU A 27 1.44 0.09 0.17
CA LEU A 27 2.78 -0.48 0.06
C LEU A 27 3.83 0.53 0.51
N ASP A 28 4.67 0.11 1.44
CA ASP A 28 5.94 0.76 1.72
C ASP A 28 6.94 0.37 0.63
N LEU A 29 7.43 1.33 -0.11
CA LEU A 29 8.36 1.12 -1.21
C LEU A 29 9.82 1.29 -0.78
N GLY A 30 10.07 1.65 0.49
CA GLY A 30 11.40 1.94 1.01
C GLY A 30 11.95 3.31 0.59
N SER A 31 13.22 3.55 0.90
CA SER A 31 13.90 4.81 0.64
C SER A 31 14.67 4.79 -0.67
N HIS A 32 14.38 5.77 -1.51
CA HIS A 32 15.00 5.96 -2.82
C HIS A 32 15.63 7.33 -2.93
N GLU A 33 16.75 7.41 -3.66
CA GLU A 33 17.38 8.67 -3.97
C GLU A 33 16.46 9.53 -4.85
N GLN A 34 16.26 10.77 -4.44
CA GLN A 34 15.47 11.73 -5.18
C GLN A 34 16.42 12.74 -5.84
N THR A 35 16.22 12.94 -7.13
CA THR A 35 16.94 13.96 -7.89
C THR A 35 15.98 15.06 -8.34
N PHE A 36 16.40 16.29 -8.29
CA PHE A 36 15.66 17.42 -8.83
C PHE A 36 16.63 18.33 -9.58
N GLN A 37 16.37 18.59 -10.85
CA GLN A 37 17.22 19.37 -11.74
C GLN A 37 18.69 18.87 -11.77
N GLY A 38 18.87 17.53 -11.70
CA GLY A 38 20.20 16.90 -11.71
C GLY A 38 20.92 16.88 -10.36
N GLU A 39 20.38 17.52 -9.32
CA GLU A 39 20.95 17.49 -7.97
C GLU A 39 20.29 16.41 -7.11
N SER A 40 21.10 15.66 -6.36
CA SER A 40 20.58 14.73 -5.34
C SER A 40 19.92 15.52 -4.20
N LYS A 41 18.71 15.13 -3.87
CA LYS A 41 17.94 15.62 -2.69
C LYS A 41 17.93 14.61 -1.55
N GLY A 42 18.81 13.61 -1.64
CA GLY A 42 18.97 12.54 -0.67
C GLY A 42 17.89 11.48 -0.72
N LEU A 43 17.99 10.52 0.19
CA LEU A 43 17.04 9.41 0.31
C LEU A 43 15.72 9.90 0.90
N LYS A 44 14.60 9.51 0.25
CA LYS A 44 13.25 9.74 0.78
C LYS A 44 12.47 8.44 0.74
N ARG A 45 11.83 8.11 1.86
CA ARG A 45 10.92 6.95 1.94
C ARG A 45 9.69 7.22 1.09
N LEU A 46 9.34 6.26 0.26
CA LEU A 46 8.20 6.31 -0.64
C LEU A 46 7.15 5.29 -0.21
N VAL A 47 5.90 5.65 -0.41
CA VAL A 47 4.77 4.73 -0.24
C VAL A 47 3.85 4.81 -1.46
N MET A 48 3.04 3.77 -1.64
CA MET A 48 2.05 3.69 -2.71
C MET A 48 0.70 3.34 -2.12
N ILE A 49 -0.32 4.11 -2.47
CA ILE A 49 -1.72 3.81 -2.18
C ILE A 49 -2.37 3.38 -3.48
N GLY A 50 -3.00 2.20 -3.47
CA GLY A 50 -3.68 1.64 -4.62
C GLY A 50 -5.19 1.58 -4.41
N PHE A 51 -5.91 1.98 -5.44
CA PHE A 51 -7.36 2.00 -5.49
C PHE A 51 -7.86 1.09 -6.61
N GLU A 52 -8.99 0.45 -6.38
CA GLU A 52 -9.78 -0.19 -7.42
C GLU A 52 -11.02 0.65 -7.73
N LEU A 53 -11.53 0.51 -8.93
CA LEU A 53 -12.78 1.12 -9.39
C LEU A 53 -13.80 -0.03 -9.58
N PRO A 54 -14.57 -0.40 -8.55
CA PRO A 54 -15.37 -1.62 -8.58
C PRO A 54 -16.47 -1.64 -9.66
N THR A 55 -16.90 -0.46 -10.12
CA THR A 55 -17.93 -0.32 -11.17
C THR A 55 -17.36 -0.23 -12.58
N GLU A 56 -16.06 0.04 -12.71
CA GLU A 56 -15.38 0.16 -14.00
C GLU A 56 -14.57 -1.11 -14.26
N LEU A 57 -15.03 -1.90 -15.20
CA LEU A 57 -14.45 -3.21 -15.50
C LEU A 57 -13.63 -3.16 -16.79
N MET A 58 -12.48 -3.84 -16.77
CA MET A 58 -11.69 -4.15 -17.95
C MET A 58 -12.41 -5.20 -18.83
N GLU A 59 -11.96 -5.41 -20.05
CA GLU A 59 -12.51 -6.42 -20.97
C GLU A 59 -12.53 -7.84 -20.37
N ASP A 60 -11.58 -8.13 -19.46
CA ASP A 60 -11.50 -9.42 -18.77
C ASP A 60 -12.38 -9.53 -17.50
N GLY A 61 -13.19 -8.51 -17.23
CA GLY A 61 -14.12 -8.46 -16.11
C GLY A 61 -13.52 -8.07 -14.77
N ARG A 62 -12.21 -7.81 -14.68
CA ARG A 62 -11.58 -7.29 -13.46
C ARG A 62 -11.79 -5.79 -13.32
N PRO A 63 -11.91 -5.24 -12.11
CA PRO A 63 -12.00 -3.81 -11.92
C PRO A 63 -10.70 -3.11 -12.34
N PHE A 64 -10.82 -1.93 -12.92
CA PHE A 64 -9.66 -1.06 -13.11
C PHE A 64 -9.01 -0.74 -11.78
N THR A 65 -7.68 -0.64 -11.80
CA THR A 65 -6.91 -0.24 -10.63
C THR A 65 -5.99 0.93 -10.98
N ILE A 66 -5.81 1.83 -10.01
CA ILE A 66 -4.92 2.98 -10.15
C ILE A 66 -4.13 3.18 -8.86
N ASN A 67 -2.88 3.59 -9.00
CA ASN A 67 -1.99 3.76 -7.84
C ASN A 67 -1.46 5.19 -7.81
N LYS A 68 -1.28 5.73 -6.60
CA LYS A 68 -0.60 7.01 -6.38
C LYS A 68 0.57 6.82 -5.45
N ARG A 69 1.74 7.29 -5.87
CA ARG A 69 2.97 7.24 -5.10
C ARG A 69 3.17 8.54 -4.34
N TYR A 70 3.65 8.45 -3.11
CA TYR A 70 3.93 9.59 -2.25
C TYR A 70 5.30 9.46 -1.60
N THR A 71 5.89 10.62 -1.27
CA THR A 71 6.91 10.66 -0.22
C THR A 71 6.21 10.47 1.11
N TRP A 72 6.71 9.54 1.93
CA TRP A 72 6.23 9.33 3.31
C TRP A 72 6.55 10.57 4.15
N SER A 73 5.57 11.42 4.34
CA SER A 73 5.73 12.68 5.06
C SER A 73 4.42 13.17 5.65
N THR A 74 4.45 13.50 6.93
CA THR A 74 3.33 14.11 7.67
C THR A 74 3.34 15.63 7.64
N HIS A 75 4.34 16.23 6.96
CA HIS A 75 4.45 17.69 6.85
C HIS A 75 3.22 18.28 6.14
N GLU A 76 2.69 19.40 6.63
CA GLU A 76 1.47 20.04 6.13
C GLU A 76 1.48 20.33 4.62
N LYS A 77 2.65 20.60 4.05
CA LYS A 77 2.82 20.87 2.61
C LYS A 77 2.93 19.58 1.77
N SER A 78 3.05 18.40 2.40
CA SER A 78 3.19 17.16 1.64
C SER A 78 1.89 16.81 0.89
N ASN A 79 2.04 16.26 -0.30
CA ASN A 79 0.88 15.82 -1.09
C ASN A 79 0.14 14.67 -0.40
N MET A 80 0.88 13.78 0.29
CA MET A 80 0.28 12.67 1.03
C MET A 80 -0.68 13.19 2.10
N ARG A 81 -0.22 14.10 2.98
CA ARG A 81 -1.07 14.66 4.04
C ARG A 81 -2.29 15.37 3.48
N LYS A 82 -2.12 16.19 2.45
CA LYS A 82 -3.23 16.90 1.80
C LYS A 82 -4.29 15.96 1.23
N ASP A 83 -3.86 14.91 0.54
CA ASP A 83 -4.78 13.94 -0.04
C ASP A 83 -5.50 13.13 1.05
N LEU A 84 -4.80 12.73 2.12
CA LEU A 84 -5.40 12.04 3.27
C LEU A 84 -6.40 12.94 4.02
N GLU A 85 -6.07 14.23 4.24
CA GLU A 85 -6.98 15.19 4.87
C GLU A 85 -8.25 15.42 4.00
N SER A 86 -8.08 15.52 2.69
CA SER A 86 -9.20 15.65 1.73
C SER A 86 -10.07 14.39 1.74
N TRP A 87 -9.47 13.21 1.78
CA TRP A 87 -10.17 11.93 1.80
C TRP A 87 -10.92 11.72 3.13
N ARG A 88 -10.26 12.00 4.25
CA ARG A 88 -10.87 11.98 5.59
C ARG A 88 -11.98 13.02 5.73
N GLY A 89 -11.85 14.15 5.03
CA GLY A 89 -12.74 15.32 5.19
C GLY A 89 -12.46 16.12 6.46
N ALA A 90 -11.28 15.93 7.08
CA ALA A 90 -10.81 16.64 8.28
C ALA A 90 -9.29 16.77 8.26
N ARG A 91 -8.76 17.83 8.88
CA ARG A 91 -7.32 18.03 9.04
C ARG A 91 -6.74 17.08 10.09
N PHE A 92 -5.49 16.71 9.91
CA PHE A 92 -4.71 16.06 10.95
C PHE A 92 -4.25 17.09 11.98
N ASN A 93 -4.28 16.69 13.24
CA ASN A 93 -3.71 17.41 14.37
C ASN A 93 -2.54 16.62 14.96
N ASP A 94 -1.83 17.17 15.94
CA ASP A 94 -0.61 16.54 16.46
C ASP A 94 -0.88 15.19 17.12
N SER A 95 -2.06 14.97 17.70
CA SER A 95 -2.45 13.68 18.28
C SER A 95 -2.73 12.58 17.26
N ASP A 96 -2.93 12.93 15.99
CA ASP A 96 -3.09 11.94 14.91
C ASP A 96 -1.74 11.33 14.47
N PHE A 97 -0.62 11.77 15.03
CA PHE A 97 0.73 11.28 14.68
C PHE A 97 1.36 10.51 15.82
N GLY A 98 2.27 9.60 15.50
CA GLY A 98 2.95 8.74 16.46
C GLY A 98 2.32 7.35 16.59
N PRO A 99 2.83 6.53 17.54
CA PRO A 99 2.43 5.13 17.69
C PRO A 99 0.96 4.91 18.03
N ASP A 100 0.36 5.86 18.75
CA ASP A 100 -1.05 5.83 19.16
C ASP A 100 -1.95 6.66 18.25
N GLY A 101 -1.41 7.13 17.11
CA GLY A 101 -2.10 7.98 16.17
C GLY A 101 -2.79 7.22 15.03
N PHE A 102 -2.86 7.87 13.88
CA PHE A 102 -3.52 7.33 12.70
C PHE A 102 -2.73 6.15 12.09
N ASP A 103 -3.34 4.97 12.12
CA ASP A 103 -2.79 3.78 11.50
C ASP A 103 -3.21 3.72 10.02
N VAL A 104 -2.23 3.69 9.12
CA VAL A 104 -2.46 3.63 7.68
C VAL A 104 -3.14 2.35 7.20
N ARG A 105 -3.14 1.29 8.02
CA ARG A 105 -3.91 0.07 7.72
C ARG A 105 -5.41 0.34 7.70
N ASN A 106 -5.88 1.34 8.43
CA ASN A 106 -7.28 1.76 8.42
C ASN A 106 -7.73 2.37 7.08
N LEU A 107 -6.81 2.66 6.16
CA LEU A 107 -7.15 3.08 4.80
C LEU A 107 -7.68 1.93 3.94
N LEU A 108 -7.32 0.68 4.27
CA LEU A 108 -7.72 -0.48 3.48
C LEU A 108 -9.23 -0.72 3.59
N GLY A 109 -9.88 -0.90 2.45
CA GLY A 109 -11.32 -1.05 2.35
C GLY A 109 -12.10 0.26 2.33
N VAL A 110 -11.47 1.39 2.67
CA VAL A 110 -12.15 2.68 2.75
C VAL A 110 -12.50 3.20 1.36
N PRO A 111 -13.76 3.64 1.17
CA PRO A 111 -14.19 4.24 -0.08
C PRO A 111 -13.63 5.67 -0.25
N ALA A 112 -13.38 6.04 -1.49
CA ALA A 112 -12.95 7.37 -1.88
C ALA A 112 -13.67 7.82 -3.15
N THR A 113 -13.75 9.14 -3.36
CA THR A 113 -14.07 9.71 -4.67
C THR A 113 -12.75 10.11 -5.32
N LEU A 114 -12.44 9.54 -6.48
CA LEU A 114 -11.25 9.86 -7.25
C LEU A 114 -11.61 10.66 -8.49
N THR A 115 -10.83 11.71 -8.78
CA THR A 115 -10.82 12.33 -10.10
C THR A 115 -9.56 11.87 -10.82
N ILE A 116 -9.75 11.20 -11.95
CA ILE A 116 -8.70 10.65 -12.80
C ILE A 116 -8.59 11.48 -14.06
N VAL A 117 -7.39 11.87 -14.41
CA VAL A 117 -7.06 12.61 -15.63
C VAL A 117 -6.01 11.87 -16.43
N HIS A 118 -6.05 12.03 -17.74
CA HIS A 118 -4.99 11.56 -18.61
C HIS A 118 -3.96 12.66 -18.84
N SER A 119 -2.70 12.29 -18.84
CA SER A 119 -1.59 13.14 -19.26
C SER A 119 -0.75 12.43 -20.32
N GLU A 120 -0.22 13.17 -21.25
CA GLU A 120 0.70 12.65 -22.25
C GLU A 120 2.14 13.02 -21.89
N ASN A 121 3.03 12.04 -21.98
CA ASN A 121 4.46 12.24 -21.86
C ASN A 121 5.19 11.32 -22.86
N ASP A 122 6.08 11.89 -23.66
CA ASP A 122 6.84 11.15 -24.69
C ASP A 122 5.96 10.27 -25.61
N GLY A 123 4.79 10.81 -26.03
CA GLY A 123 3.84 10.11 -26.88
C GLY A 123 3.11 8.93 -26.24
N LYS A 124 3.20 8.80 -24.91
CA LYS A 124 2.45 7.81 -24.12
C LYS A 124 1.45 8.50 -23.21
N SER A 125 0.23 7.94 -23.17
CA SER A 125 -0.83 8.39 -22.28
C SER A 125 -0.75 7.69 -20.92
N TYR A 126 -0.93 8.43 -19.83
CA TYR A 126 -0.90 7.94 -18.48
C TYR A 126 -2.13 8.41 -17.70
N SER A 127 -2.77 7.48 -16.97
CA SER A 127 -3.84 7.83 -16.03
C SER A 127 -3.24 8.28 -14.70
N ASN A 128 -3.69 9.43 -14.20
CA ASN A 128 -3.21 10.02 -12.95
C ASN A 128 -4.37 10.38 -12.03
N ILE A 129 -4.22 10.15 -10.73
CA ILE A 129 -5.16 10.63 -9.72
C ILE A 129 -4.89 12.12 -9.49
N ALA A 130 -5.78 12.97 -9.99
CA ALA A 130 -5.71 14.42 -9.80
C ALA A 130 -6.17 14.83 -8.40
N SER A 131 -7.24 14.17 -7.88
CA SER A 131 -7.75 14.43 -6.53
C SER A 131 -8.29 13.16 -5.88
N ILE A 132 -8.22 13.13 -4.55
CA ILE A 132 -8.84 12.13 -3.70
C ILE A 132 -9.73 12.88 -2.71
N GLY A 133 -10.97 12.47 -2.60
CA GLY A 133 -11.92 13.07 -1.67
C GLY A 133 -12.73 12.01 -0.92
N LYS A 134 -13.47 12.47 0.08
CA LYS A 134 -14.42 11.64 0.81
C LYS A 134 -15.47 11.09 -0.16
N ALA A 135 -15.88 9.84 0.03
CA ALA A 135 -16.99 9.27 -0.75
C ALA A 135 -18.25 10.12 -0.60
N MET A 136 -18.95 10.37 -1.72
CA MET A 136 -20.15 11.20 -1.74
C MET A 136 -21.27 10.56 -0.92
N LYS A 137 -21.96 11.37 -0.10
CA LYS A 137 -23.12 10.91 0.65
C LYS A 137 -24.28 10.58 -0.29
N GLY A 138 -25.00 9.50 0.02
CA GLY A 138 -26.19 9.10 -0.75
C GLY A 138 -25.88 8.37 -2.07
N VAL A 139 -24.62 8.10 -2.36
CA VAL A 139 -24.21 7.23 -3.47
C VAL A 139 -23.95 5.82 -2.93
N GLU A 140 -24.46 4.80 -3.64
CA GLU A 140 -24.16 3.42 -3.31
C GLU A 140 -22.65 3.18 -3.42
N ILE A 141 -22.07 2.62 -2.38
CA ILE A 141 -20.64 2.31 -2.34
C ILE A 141 -20.46 0.83 -2.70
N PRO A 142 -19.90 0.52 -3.87
CA PRO A 142 -19.72 -0.87 -4.29
C PRO A 142 -18.83 -1.64 -3.34
N ALA A 143 -19.06 -2.95 -3.21
CA ALA A 143 -18.18 -3.83 -2.44
C ALA A 143 -16.77 -3.86 -3.04
N GLN A 144 -15.77 -4.11 -2.19
CA GLN A 144 -14.39 -4.33 -2.63
C GLN A 144 -14.29 -5.66 -3.37
N VAL A 145 -13.58 -5.68 -4.49
CA VAL A 145 -13.35 -6.86 -5.33
C VAL A 145 -11.98 -7.46 -5.08
N ASN A 146 -10.92 -6.63 -5.10
CA ASN A 146 -9.56 -7.11 -4.89
C ASN A 146 -9.28 -7.33 -3.40
N GLN A 147 -8.51 -8.37 -3.08
CA GLN A 147 -8.03 -8.59 -1.71
C GLN A 147 -7.18 -7.40 -1.24
N SER A 148 -7.35 -7.00 0.02
CA SER A 148 -6.52 -5.97 0.62
C SER A 148 -5.06 -6.42 0.73
N VAL A 149 -4.13 -5.56 0.36
CA VAL A 149 -2.68 -5.80 0.43
C VAL A 149 -2.02 -4.70 1.26
N TYR A 150 -1.39 -5.10 2.34
CA TYR A 150 -0.54 -4.24 3.15
C TYR A 150 0.89 -4.74 3.12
N LEU A 151 1.84 -3.87 2.81
CA LEU A 151 3.27 -4.19 2.90
C LEU A 151 3.98 -3.09 3.69
N SER A 152 4.64 -3.48 4.77
CA SER A 152 5.58 -2.66 5.52
C SER A 152 6.98 -3.24 5.39
N LEU A 153 8.00 -2.41 5.30
CA LEU A 153 9.41 -2.81 5.37
C LEU A 153 9.97 -2.70 6.80
N GLU A 154 9.10 -2.54 7.78
CA GLU A 154 9.44 -2.67 9.19
C GLU A 154 9.45 -4.15 9.59
N LYS A 155 10.50 -4.57 10.27
CA LYS A 155 10.78 -5.99 10.54
C LYS A 155 9.60 -6.76 11.14
N ASP A 156 8.93 -6.15 12.12
CA ASP A 156 7.87 -6.82 12.87
C ASP A 156 6.52 -6.86 12.10
N PHE A 157 6.44 -6.13 10.99
CA PHE A 157 5.25 -6.00 10.16
C PHE A 157 5.46 -6.44 8.70
N PHE A 158 6.65 -6.96 8.37
CA PHE A 158 6.95 -7.42 7.02
C PHE A 158 6.22 -8.73 6.71
N ASP A 159 5.37 -8.71 5.70
CA ASP A 159 4.70 -9.89 5.17
C ASP A 159 5.35 -10.32 3.85
N GLY A 160 6.08 -11.45 3.91
CA GLY A 160 6.73 -12.02 2.74
C GLY A 160 5.74 -12.44 1.65
N SER A 161 4.54 -12.91 2.01
CA SER A 161 3.52 -13.32 1.04
C SER A 161 2.94 -12.12 0.28
N ALA A 162 2.73 -11.01 0.98
CA ALA A 162 2.32 -9.74 0.35
C ALA A 162 3.41 -9.22 -0.61
N PHE A 163 4.69 -9.34 -0.23
CA PHE A 163 5.82 -8.98 -1.09
C PHE A 163 5.91 -9.88 -2.33
N ASP A 164 5.79 -11.20 -2.16
CA ASP A 164 5.87 -12.17 -3.27
C ASP A 164 4.75 -11.99 -4.30
N GLY A 165 3.57 -11.55 -3.86
CA GLY A 165 2.43 -11.22 -4.71
C GLY A 165 2.58 -9.95 -5.55
N LEU A 166 3.65 -9.16 -5.36
CA LEU A 166 3.91 -7.96 -6.16
C LEU A 166 4.46 -8.31 -7.54
N SER A 167 4.29 -7.39 -8.50
CA SER A 167 4.94 -7.49 -9.81
C SER A 167 6.48 -7.43 -9.67
N ASP A 168 7.19 -8.10 -10.59
CA ASP A 168 8.66 -8.15 -10.55
C ASP A 168 9.29 -6.76 -10.53
N LYS A 169 8.75 -5.82 -11.31
CA LYS A 169 9.23 -4.42 -11.30
C LYS A 169 9.10 -3.75 -9.93
N LEU A 170 8.04 -4.02 -9.18
CA LEU A 170 7.88 -3.48 -7.83
C LEU A 170 8.79 -4.19 -6.84
N LYS A 171 8.95 -5.50 -6.95
CA LYS A 171 9.89 -6.27 -6.13
C LYS A 171 11.31 -5.77 -6.31
N ASP A 172 11.76 -5.59 -7.56
CA ASP A 172 13.11 -5.11 -7.85
C ASP A 172 13.30 -3.68 -7.32
N PHE A 173 12.32 -2.80 -7.51
CA PHE A 173 12.34 -1.46 -6.97
C PHE A 173 12.50 -1.44 -5.44
N ILE A 174 11.79 -2.32 -4.72
CA ILE A 174 11.87 -2.43 -3.25
C ILE A 174 13.20 -3.07 -2.82
N ARG A 175 13.71 -4.08 -3.53
CA ARG A 175 14.98 -4.77 -3.20
C ARG A 175 16.19 -3.86 -3.21
N GLU A 176 16.18 -2.79 -3.98
CA GLU A 176 17.26 -1.81 -4.04
C GLU A 176 17.36 -0.94 -2.78
N THR A 177 16.37 -0.98 -1.90
CA THR A 177 16.26 -0.09 -0.74
C THR A 177 17.08 -0.56 0.47
N PRO A 178 17.59 0.37 1.29
CA PRO A 178 18.30 0.00 2.51
C PRO A 178 17.40 -0.70 3.54
N GLU A 179 16.08 -0.42 3.53
CA GLU A 179 15.12 -1.09 4.42
C GLU A 179 15.02 -2.58 4.10
N TYR A 180 14.83 -2.92 2.81
CA TYR A 180 14.72 -4.32 2.38
C TYR A 180 16.02 -5.09 2.62
N ARG A 181 17.18 -4.49 2.32
CA ARG A 181 18.48 -5.13 2.59
C ARG A 181 18.65 -5.46 4.07
N ARG A 182 18.28 -4.57 4.99
CA ARG A 182 18.32 -4.84 6.43
C ARG A 182 17.41 -5.99 6.88
N LEU A 183 16.28 -6.20 6.20
CA LEU A 183 15.41 -7.35 6.46
C LEU A 183 16.07 -8.66 6.05
N THR A 184 16.72 -8.70 4.87
CA THR A 184 17.33 -9.90 4.30
C THR A 184 18.68 -10.24 4.94
N ASP A 185 19.55 -9.26 5.20
CA ASP A 185 20.85 -9.49 5.84
C ASP A 185 20.72 -10.11 7.25
N ARG A 186 19.70 -9.68 8.01
CA ARG A 186 19.41 -10.26 9.33
C ARG A 186 18.82 -11.68 9.25
N SER A 187 18.02 -11.98 8.23
CA SER A 187 17.49 -13.34 8.06
C SER A 187 18.59 -14.34 7.71
N GLN A 188 19.62 -13.94 6.95
CA GLN A 188 20.79 -14.76 6.69
C GLN A 188 21.58 -15.04 7.98
N SER A 189 21.78 -14.06 8.84
CA SER A 189 22.49 -14.26 10.12
C SER A 189 21.79 -15.24 11.07
N TYR A 190 20.46 -15.29 11.06
CA TYR A 190 19.69 -16.29 11.84
C TYR A 190 19.68 -17.67 11.20
N ALA A 191 19.70 -17.77 9.87
CA ALA A 191 19.80 -19.05 9.16
C ALA A 191 21.20 -19.68 9.36
N ASP A 192 22.26 -18.87 9.32
CA ASP A 192 23.64 -19.31 9.56
C ASP A 192 23.89 -19.73 11.02
N GLN A 193 23.26 -19.05 11.99
CA GLN A 193 23.30 -19.47 13.40
C GLN A 193 22.53 -20.79 13.65
N LYS A 194 21.48 -21.07 12.88
CA LYS A 194 20.72 -22.33 12.98
C LYS A 194 21.41 -23.49 12.28
N SER A 195 22.22 -23.22 11.26
CA SER A 195 23.03 -24.23 10.54
C SER A 195 24.32 -24.58 11.26
N ASN A 196 24.85 -23.73 12.15
CA ASN A 196 26.05 -23.96 12.96
C ASN A 196 25.69 -24.48 14.35
N GLY A 197 24.89 -25.55 14.39
CA GLY A 197 24.34 -26.17 15.58
C GLY A 197 25.35 -26.46 16.69
N SER A 198 25.17 -25.80 17.81
CA SER A 198 25.50 -26.34 19.12
C SER A 198 24.22 -26.57 19.88
N TYR A 199 23.80 -27.82 19.93
CA TYR A 199 22.70 -28.27 20.79
C TYR A 199 23.07 -28.05 22.25
N HIS A 200 22.40 -27.10 22.90
CA HIS A 200 22.22 -27.18 24.35
C HIS A 200 20.78 -27.67 24.62
N ALA A 201 20.73 -28.71 25.42
CA ALA A 201 19.53 -29.45 25.79
C ALA A 201 18.45 -28.57 26.44
N PRO A 202 17.18 -28.95 26.31
CA PRO A 202 16.07 -28.15 26.78
C PRO A 202 15.93 -28.19 28.31
N LEU A 203 15.64 -27.00 28.87
CA LEU A 203 15.20 -26.89 30.26
C LEU A 203 13.74 -27.35 30.37
N ASP A 204 13.46 -28.01 31.45
CA ASP A 204 12.25 -28.65 32.00
C ASP A 204 10.93 -27.92 31.71
N PRO A 205 9.89 -28.60 31.20
CA PRO A 205 8.57 -28.00 30.98
C PRO A 205 7.66 -28.18 32.20
N SER A 206 7.84 -27.37 33.22
CA SER A 206 6.92 -27.32 34.39
C SER A 206 6.69 -25.87 34.83
N GLN A 207 6.16 -25.04 33.96
CA GLN A 207 5.44 -23.83 34.38
C GLN A 207 4.23 -23.64 33.47
N GLU A 208 3.08 -23.96 34.03
CA GLU A 208 1.76 -23.69 33.48
C GLU A 208 1.56 -22.18 33.35
N ILE A 209 1.24 -21.74 32.11
CA ILE A 209 0.74 -20.39 31.88
C ILE A 209 -0.77 -20.55 31.59
N GLU A 210 -1.56 -19.98 32.49
CA GLU A 210 -3.00 -19.89 32.37
C GLU A 210 -3.43 -19.27 31.04
N SER A 211 -4.25 -20.00 30.32
CA SER A 211 -4.86 -19.58 29.05
C SER A 211 -6.00 -18.60 29.32
N SER A 212 -5.83 -17.34 28.94
CA SER A 212 -6.96 -16.44 28.75
C SER A 212 -7.57 -16.71 27.38
N GLY A 213 -8.84 -17.15 27.36
CA GLY A 213 -9.60 -17.54 26.21
C GLY A 213 -9.86 -16.41 25.18
N PRO A 214 -10.39 -16.77 24.00
CA PRO A 214 -10.59 -15.85 22.89
C PRO A 214 -11.66 -14.81 23.21
N ARG A 215 -11.37 -13.53 22.97
CA ARG A 215 -12.34 -12.44 23.04
C ARG A 215 -13.24 -12.49 21.81
N GLU A 216 -14.50 -12.72 22.07
CA GLU A 216 -15.59 -12.66 21.11
C GLU A 216 -15.82 -11.21 20.67
N PHE A 217 -15.69 -10.92 19.37
CA PHE A 217 -15.98 -9.61 18.81
C PHE A 217 -17.47 -9.52 18.48
N ALA A 218 -18.17 -8.60 19.12
CA ALA A 218 -19.55 -8.25 18.78
C ALA A 218 -19.59 -7.50 17.44
N PRO A 219 -20.66 -7.66 16.63
CA PRO A 219 -20.83 -6.92 15.39
C PRO A 219 -21.08 -5.44 15.67
N LEU A 220 -20.38 -4.57 14.95
CA LEU A 220 -20.57 -3.12 15.01
C LEU A 220 -21.87 -2.77 14.27
N GLU A 221 -22.79 -2.13 14.97
CA GLU A 221 -23.97 -1.49 14.42
C GLU A 221 -23.57 -0.25 13.59
N ASP A 222 -24.40 0.10 12.58
CA ASP A 222 -24.17 1.12 11.54
C ASP A 222 -24.13 2.57 12.08
N GLU A 223 -23.17 2.91 12.93
CA GLU A 223 -22.95 4.31 13.33
C GLU A 223 -21.48 4.70 13.15
N GLU A 224 -21.29 5.65 12.20
CA GLU A 224 -20.12 6.51 11.98
C GLU A 224 -18.75 5.82 11.98
N ILE A 225 -18.25 5.52 10.80
CA ILE A 225 -16.87 5.10 10.58
C ILE A 225 -15.94 6.24 11.00
N PRO A 226 -15.20 6.15 12.13
CA PRO A 226 -14.19 7.15 12.45
C PRO A 226 -12.93 6.88 11.63
N PHE A 227 -12.60 7.83 10.81
CA PHE A 227 -11.26 7.96 10.26
C PHE A 227 -10.31 8.54 11.29
#